data_634a7cda776deef9570f4ea460d8263f
#
_entry.id   634a7cda776deef9570f4ea460d8263f
#
_cell.length_a   1.000
_cell.length_b   1.000
_cell.length_c   1.000
_cell.angle_alpha   90.00
_cell.angle_beta   90.00
_cell.angle_gamma   90.00
#
_symmetry.space_group_name_H-M   'P 1'
#
loop_
_entity.id
_entity.type
_entity.pdbx_description
1 polymer ?
#
loop_
_entity_poly.entity_id
_entity_poly.type
_entity_poly.pdbx_seq_one_letter_code
_entity_poly.pdbx_strand_id
1 'polypeptide(L)'
;MLDSGPLGLITNPKLSTESEACAHWLQTHITSVSRTIIPEIADYEVRRELVRANKKKGISRLDDLADLIEYLPITTAAMRQAAKLWAQARQQGQPTAGDKTIDGDMVLVAQAITMGERDIVIATTNVGHLSRFITAELWQNIDPS
;
A
#
# COMPACT_ATOMS: atom_id res chain seq x y z
N MET A 1 -7.26 0.11 0.61
CA MET A 1 -6.02 0.75 0.11
C MET A 1 -4.89 -0.28 0.17
N LEU A 2 -4.18 -0.43 -0.92
CA LEU A 2 -3.14 -1.47 -1.04
C LEU A 2 -1.77 -0.95 -0.58
N ASP A 3 -1.17 -1.65 0.39
CA ASP A 3 0.24 -1.47 0.71
C ASP A 3 1.12 -2.11 -0.36
N SER A 4 2.41 -1.83 -0.32
CA SER A 4 3.39 -2.36 -1.28
C SER A 4 3.50 -3.90 -1.25
N GLY A 5 3.26 -4.54 -0.11
CA GLY A 5 3.28 -5.99 0.02
C GLY A 5 2.32 -6.69 -0.93
N PRO A 6 1.00 -6.52 -0.76
CA PRO A 6 0.03 -7.12 -1.68
C PRO A 6 0.18 -6.60 -3.11
N LEU A 7 0.48 -5.31 -3.31
CA LEU A 7 0.68 -4.78 -4.65
C LEU A 7 1.86 -5.45 -5.36
N GLY A 8 2.94 -5.71 -4.63
CA GLY A 8 4.10 -6.45 -5.16
C GLY A 8 3.76 -7.89 -5.52
N LEU A 9 2.97 -8.57 -4.70
CA LEU A 9 2.51 -9.94 -5.00
C LEU A 9 1.69 -9.99 -6.29
N ILE A 10 0.78 -9.04 -6.48
CA ILE A 10 -0.12 -8.99 -7.63
C ILE A 10 0.64 -8.72 -8.93
N THR A 11 1.67 -7.88 -8.87
CA THR A 11 2.43 -7.43 -10.06
C THR A 11 3.65 -8.30 -10.35
N ASN A 12 4.03 -9.19 -9.44
CA ASN A 12 5.19 -10.06 -9.62
C ASN A 12 4.99 -10.98 -10.84
N PRO A 13 5.89 -10.92 -11.85
CA PRO A 13 5.78 -11.79 -13.01
C PRO A 13 6.08 -13.24 -12.71
N LYS A 14 6.76 -13.52 -11.60
CA LYS A 14 7.02 -14.90 -11.15
C LYS A 14 5.83 -15.38 -10.34
N LEU A 15 5.06 -16.32 -10.89
CA LEU A 15 3.90 -16.88 -10.23
C LEU A 15 4.30 -17.74 -9.04
N SER A 16 3.69 -17.46 -7.91
CA SER A 16 3.75 -18.28 -6.70
C SER A 16 2.33 -18.52 -6.22
N THR A 17 2.14 -19.47 -5.32
CA THR A 17 0.83 -19.76 -4.74
C THR A 17 0.27 -18.50 -4.06
N GLU A 18 1.12 -17.77 -3.34
CA GLU A 18 0.72 -16.54 -2.66
C GLU A 18 0.37 -15.42 -3.63
N SER A 19 1.15 -15.25 -4.71
CA SER A 19 0.87 -14.25 -5.75
C SER A 19 -0.47 -14.52 -6.45
N GLU A 20 -0.73 -15.77 -6.78
CA GLU A 20 -1.99 -16.18 -7.40
C GLU A 20 -3.18 -15.96 -6.48
N ALA A 21 -3.02 -16.30 -5.20
CA ALA A 21 -4.07 -16.09 -4.20
C ALA A 21 -4.37 -14.60 -4.02
N CYS A 22 -3.34 -13.77 -3.98
CA CYS A 22 -3.49 -12.32 -3.83
C CYS A 22 -4.16 -11.70 -5.06
N ALA A 23 -3.78 -12.14 -6.26
CA ALA A 23 -4.42 -11.68 -7.50
C ALA A 23 -5.89 -12.06 -7.55
N HIS A 24 -6.23 -13.27 -7.13
CA HIS A 24 -7.62 -13.72 -7.05
C HIS A 24 -8.42 -12.90 -6.02
N TRP A 25 -7.84 -12.65 -4.86
CA TRP A 25 -8.44 -11.80 -3.84
C TRP A 25 -8.75 -10.40 -4.37
N LEU A 26 -7.79 -9.79 -5.08
CA LEU A 26 -8.00 -8.47 -5.68
C LEU A 26 -9.12 -8.50 -6.72
N GLN A 27 -9.15 -9.52 -7.57
CA GLN A 27 -10.19 -9.69 -8.58
C GLN A 27 -11.58 -9.71 -7.94
N THR A 28 -11.72 -10.40 -6.83
CA THR A 28 -12.97 -10.47 -6.08
C THR A 28 -13.35 -9.10 -5.51
N HIS A 29 -12.38 -8.34 -5.02
CA HIS A 29 -12.64 -6.98 -4.51
C HIS A 29 -13.02 -6.00 -5.60
N ILE A 30 -12.40 -6.07 -6.77
CA ILE A 30 -12.72 -5.18 -7.91
C ILE A 30 -14.18 -5.35 -8.34
N THR A 31 -14.71 -6.57 -8.25
CA THR A 31 -16.09 -6.86 -8.61
C THR A 31 -17.09 -6.62 -7.50
N SER A 32 -16.63 -6.23 -6.30
CA SER A 32 -17.49 -5.92 -5.16
C SER A 32 -17.82 -4.42 -5.11
N VAL A 33 -18.66 -4.02 -4.14
CA VAL A 33 -19.00 -2.61 -3.90
C VAL A 33 -17.85 -1.84 -3.23
N SER A 34 -16.86 -2.52 -2.71
CA SER A 34 -15.73 -1.89 -2.03
C SER A 34 -14.78 -1.22 -3.01
N ARG A 35 -14.34 -0.01 -2.66
CA ARG A 35 -13.33 0.68 -3.45
C ARG A 35 -11.95 0.06 -3.19
N THR A 36 -11.18 -0.11 -4.25
CA THR A 36 -9.78 -0.55 -4.17
C THR A 36 -8.89 0.56 -4.69
N ILE A 37 -7.90 0.95 -3.89
CA ILE A 37 -7.10 2.15 -4.13
C ILE A 37 -5.62 1.79 -4.10
N ILE A 38 -4.88 2.23 -5.13
CA ILE A 38 -3.42 2.22 -5.13
C ILE A 38 -2.94 3.59 -4.66
N PRO A 39 -2.33 3.72 -3.48
CA PRO A 39 -1.67 4.96 -3.09
C PRO A 39 -0.33 5.06 -3.82
N GLU A 40 0.04 6.26 -4.25
CA GLU A 40 1.25 6.46 -5.06
C GLU A 40 2.52 5.97 -4.35
N ILE A 41 2.58 6.06 -3.03
CA ILE A 41 3.76 5.56 -2.29
C ILE A 41 3.96 4.05 -2.48
N ALA A 42 2.87 3.28 -2.53
CA ALA A 42 2.95 1.84 -2.78
C ALA A 42 3.40 1.54 -4.21
N ASP A 43 2.89 2.29 -5.19
CA ASP A 43 3.37 2.23 -6.56
C ASP A 43 4.88 2.49 -6.62
N TYR A 44 5.33 3.58 -6.01
CA TYR A 44 6.74 3.95 -5.99
C TYR A 44 7.61 2.82 -5.41
N GLU A 45 7.23 2.26 -4.29
CA GLU A 45 8.01 1.21 -3.62
C GLU A 45 8.08 -0.07 -4.46
N VAL A 46 6.99 -0.47 -5.08
CA VAL A 46 6.96 -1.65 -5.96
C VAL A 46 7.69 -1.37 -7.26
N ARG A 47 7.42 -0.21 -7.88
CA ARG A 47 8.00 0.16 -9.18
C ARG A 47 9.52 0.26 -9.11
N ARG A 48 10.07 0.86 -8.05
CA ARG A 48 11.52 1.01 -7.92
C ARG A 48 12.21 -0.36 -7.88
N GLU A 49 11.61 -1.36 -7.24
CA GLU A 49 12.15 -2.72 -7.20
C GLU A 49 12.03 -3.44 -8.55
N LEU A 50 10.92 -3.27 -9.23
CA LEU A 50 10.73 -3.82 -10.57
C LEU A 50 11.73 -3.22 -11.57
N VAL A 51 11.97 -1.92 -11.49
CA VAL A 51 12.95 -1.21 -12.32
C VAL A 51 14.36 -1.70 -12.02
N ARG A 52 14.71 -1.78 -10.73
CA ARG A 52 16.02 -2.25 -10.28
C ARG A 52 16.32 -3.67 -10.79
N ALA A 53 15.34 -4.54 -10.74
CA ALA A 53 15.46 -5.94 -11.17
C ALA A 53 15.19 -6.13 -12.68
N ASN A 54 14.95 -5.04 -13.41
CA ASN A 54 14.66 -5.05 -14.85
C ASN A 54 13.48 -5.95 -15.24
N LYS A 55 12.42 -5.94 -14.44
CA LYS A 55 11.23 -6.77 -14.62
C LYS A 55 10.14 -6.04 -15.43
N LYS A 56 10.29 -6.03 -16.75
CA LYS A 56 9.40 -5.28 -17.65
C LYS A 56 7.93 -5.75 -17.59
N LYS A 57 7.69 -7.06 -17.43
CA LYS A 57 6.34 -7.60 -17.29
C LYS A 57 5.65 -7.12 -16.02
N GLY A 58 6.39 -7.05 -14.92
CA GLY A 58 5.88 -6.52 -13.66
C GLY A 58 5.51 -5.05 -13.76
N ILE A 59 6.34 -4.24 -14.41
CA ILE A 59 6.08 -2.82 -14.65
C ILE A 59 4.80 -2.66 -15.49
N SER A 60 4.66 -3.45 -16.54
CA SER A 60 3.47 -3.42 -17.39
C SER A 60 2.20 -3.78 -16.60
N ARG A 61 2.27 -4.79 -15.74
CA ARG A 61 1.14 -5.17 -14.88
C ARG A 61 0.77 -4.06 -13.90
N LEU A 62 1.78 -3.40 -13.34
CA LEU A 62 1.55 -2.28 -12.42
C LEU A 62 0.87 -1.11 -13.15
N ASP A 63 1.33 -0.79 -14.36
CA ASP A 63 0.73 0.26 -15.20
C ASP A 63 -0.73 -0.07 -15.54
N ASP A 64 -0.99 -1.32 -15.95
CA ASP A 64 -2.35 -1.77 -16.27
C ASP A 64 -3.26 -1.68 -15.06
N LEU A 65 -2.78 -2.07 -13.89
CA LEU A 65 -3.55 -2.03 -12.67
C LEU A 65 -3.85 -0.60 -12.25
N ALA A 66 -2.89 0.31 -12.41
CA ALA A 66 -3.08 1.73 -12.12
C ALA A 66 -4.16 2.38 -13.00
N ASP A 67 -4.36 1.85 -14.22
CA ASP A 67 -5.43 2.30 -15.11
C ASP A 67 -6.79 1.66 -14.78
N LEU A 68 -6.77 0.49 -14.16
CA LEU A 68 -7.99 -0.31 -13.89
C LEU A 68 -8.69 0.08 -12.59
N ILE A 69 -7.94 0.38 -11.56
CA ILE A 69 -8.49 0.71 -10.24
C ILE A 69 -8.14 2.14 -9.84
N GLU A 70 -8.70 2.61 -8.73
CA GLU A 70 -8.48 3.98 -8.27
C GLU A 70 -7.02 4.21 -7.88
N TYR A 71 -6.44 5.29 -8.37
CA TYR A 71 -5.06 5.68 -8.08
C TYR A 71 -5.05 6.98 -7.29
N LEU A 72 -4.34 7.00 -6.17
CA LEU A 72 -4.28 8.17 -5.29
C LEU A 72 -2.89 8.80 -5.35
N PRO A 73 -2.73 9.94 -6.05
CA PRO A 73 -1.45 10.64 -6.07
C PRO A 73 -1.06 11.18 -4.69
N ILE A 74 0.25 11.31 -4.47
CA ILE A 74 0.77 11.96 -3.27
C ILE A 74 0.52 13.47 -3.38
N THR A 75 -0.16 14.02 -2.39
CA THR A 75 -0.43 15.46 -2.30
C THR A 75 0.57 16.14 -1.36
N THR A 76 0.69 17.46 -1.48
CA THR A 76 1.45 18.26 -0.52
C THR A 76 0.90 18.08 0.90
N ALA A 77 -0.42 18.02 1.04
CA ALA A 77 -1.06 17.79 2.34
C ALA A 77 -0.65 16.45 2.94
N ALA A 78 -0.60 15.39 2.13
CA ALA A 78 -0.15 14.08 2.58
C ALA A 78 1.31 14.09 3.03
N MET A 79 2.19 14.77 2.29
CA MET A 79 3.61 14.88 2.67
C MET A 79 3.79 15.64 3.98
N ARG A 80 3.04 16.71 4.19
CA ARG A 80 3.09 17.47 5.45
C ARG A 80 2.54 16.66 6.62
N GLN A 81 1.49 15.89 6.39
CA GLN A 81 0.95 14.97 7.41
C GLN A 81 1.96 13.86 7.75
N ALA A 82 2.64 13.32 6.74
CA ALA A 82 3.68 12.32 6.94
C ALA A 82 4.81 12.85 7.83
N ALA A 83 5.23 14.10 7.62
CA ALA A 83 6.25 14.75 8.45
C ALA A 83 5.82 14.84 9.91
N LYS A 84 4.55 15.17 10.17
CA LYS A 84 4.00 15.24 11.53
C LYS A 84 3.97 13.85 12.18
N LEU A 85 3.51 12.84 11.46
CA LEU A 85 3.44 11.45 11.96
C LEU A 85 4.83 10.93 12.31
N TRP A 86 5.81 11.20 11.45
CA TRP A 86 7.20 10.80 11.67
C TRP A 86 7.74 11.43 12.94
N ALA A 87 7.52 12.74 13.10
CA ALA A 87 7.99 13.47 14.26
C ALA A 87 7.33 12.98 15.56
N GLN A 88 6.02 12.74 15.54
CA GLN A 88 5.29 12.21 16.69
C GLN A 88 5.79 10.84 17.11
N ALA A 89 6.04 9.95 16.17
CA ALA A 89 6.55 8.61 16.46
C ALA A 89 7.91 8.68 17.16
N ARG A 90 8.78 9.58 16.71
CA ARG A 90 10.10 9.76 17.33
C ARG A 90 10.01 10.40 18.71
N GLN A 91 9.14 11.40 18.89
CA GLN A 91 8.94 12.07 20.17
C GLN A 91 8.36 11.13 21.23
N GLN A 92 7.57 10.15 20.81
CA GLN A 92 6.98 9.14 21.70
C GLN A 92 7.97 8.03 22.10
N GLY A 93 9.22 8.11 21.62
CA GLY A 93 10.23 7.12 21.93
C GLY A 93 9.93 5.73 21.37
N GLN A 94 9.14 5.65 20.31
CA GLN A 94 8.83 4.40 19.63
C GLN A 94 9.71 4.30 18.37
N PRO A 95 10.96 3.81 18.50
CA PRO A 95 11.78 3.59 17.32
C PRO A 95 11.14 2.49 16.50
N THR A 96 10.74 2.84 15.31
CA THR A 96 10.33 1.88 14.33
C THR A 96 11.57 1.35 13.64
N ALA A 97 11.54 0.12 13.17
CA ALA A 97 12.70 -0.55 12.62
C ALA A 97 13.22 0.17 11.37
N GLY A 98 14.39 0.78 11.46
CA GLY A 98 15.13 1.33 10.33
C GLY A 98 14.56 2.62 9.75
N ASP A 99 15.40 3.64 9.61
CA ASP A 99 15.01 4.97 9.12
C ASP A 99 14.35 4.95 7.73
N LYS A 100 14.73 4.01 6.88
CA LYS A 100 14.22 3.94 5.50
C LYS A 100 12.83 3.32 5.37
N THR A 101 12.44 2.46 6.31
CA THR A 101 11.14 1.79 6.29
C THR A 101 10.05 2.68 6.83
N ILE A 102 10.40 3.57 7.76
CA ILE A 102 9.46 4.49 8.42
C ILE A 102 8.88 5.50 7.45
N ASP A 103 9.70 6.03 6.54
CA ASP A 103 9.25 7.11 5.65
C ASP A 103 8.14 6.65 4.72
N GLY A 104 8.27 5.45 4.14
CA GLY A 104 7.24 4.87 3.30
C GLY A 104 5.94 4.64 4.06
N ASP A 105 6.02 4.07 5.26
CA ASP A 105 4.85 3.81 6.09
C ASP A 105 4.14 5.11 6.51
N MET A 106 4.90 6.13 6.85
CA MET A 106 4.32 7.42 7.25
C MET A 106 3.61 8.10 6.08
N VAL A 107 4.17 8.02 4.88
CA VAL A 107 3.52 8.55 3.68
C VAL A 107 2.25 7.74 3.35
N LEU A 108 2.29 6.42 3.49
CA LEU A 108 1.12 5.56 3.28
C LEU A 108 -0.03 5.94 4.23
N VAL A 109 0.27 6.04 5.52
CA VAL A 109 -0.71 6.43 6.53
C VAL A 109 -1.25 7.83 6.24
N ALA A 110 -0.38 8.76 5.87
CA ALA A 110 -0.77 10.12 5.54
C ALA A 110 -1.68 10.19 4.32
N GLN A 111 -1.41 9.40 3.30
CA GLN A 111 -2.29 9.32 2.13
C GLN A 111 -3.69 8.81 2.52
N ALA A 112 -3.76 7.82 3.40
CA ALA A 112 -5.03 7.30 3.88
C ALA A 112 -5.79 8.35 4.71
N ILE A 113 -5.12 9.01 5.65
CA ILE A 113 -5.74 10.02 6.52
C ILE A 113 -6.24 11.21 5.72
N THR A 114 -5.44 11.71 4.78
CA THR A 114 -5.78 12.92 4.03
C THR A 114 -6.87 12.72 2.98
N MET A 115 -7.27 11.47 2.70
CA MET A 115 -8.46 11.21 1.88
C MET A 115 -9.75 11.68 2.54
N GLY A 116 -9.79 11.75 3.87
CA GLY A 116 -11.00 12.16 4.61
C GLY A 116 -12.11 11.13 4.64
N GLU A 117 -11.85 9.91 4.22
CA GLU A 117 -12.80 8.79 4.26
C GLU A 117 -12.73 8.08 5.62
N ARG A 118 -13.88 7.61 6.13
CA ARG A 118 -13.93 7.01 7.48
C ARG A 118 -13.50 5.55 7.52
N ASP A 119 -13.83 4.79 6.49
CA ASP A 119 -13.73 3.32 6.51
C ASP A 119 -12.58 2.81 5.65
N ILE A 120 -11.43 3.48 5.74
CA ILE A 120 -10.24 3.03 5.02
C ILE A 120 -9.54 1.94 5.81
N VAL A 121 -9.30 0.80 5.15
CA VAL A 121 -8.47 -0.28 5.67
C VAL A 121 -7.27 -0.43 4.74
N ILE A 122 -6.07 -0.48 5.33
CA ILE A 122 -4.87 -0.77 4.57
C ILE A 122 -4.70 -2.29 4.51
N ALA A 123 -4.68 -2.83 3.30
CA ALA A 123 -4.38 -4.23 3.05
C ALA A 123 -2.87 -4.39 2.95
N THR A 124 -2.28 -5.20 3.82
CA THR A 124 -0.83 -5.33 3.95
C THR A 124 -0.42 -6.80 4.11
N THR A 125 0.87 -7.06 4.00
CA THR A 125 1.46 -8.36 4.37
C THR A 125 1.99 -8.36 5.80
N ASN A 126 2.08 -7.17 6.43
CA ASN A 126 2.57 -7.03 7.80
C ASN A 126 1.91 -5.81 8.44
N VAL A 127 1.00 -6.05 9.38
CA VAL A 127 0.28 -4.97 10.06
C VAL A 127 1.19 -4.12 10.95
N GLY A 128 2.23 -4.70 11.55
CA GLY A 128 3.33 -4.02 12.26
C GLY A 128 3.00 -2.66 12.84
N HIS A 129 3.70 -1.65 12.35
CA HIS A 129 3.56 -0.27 12.82
C HIS A 129 2.28 0.42 12.35
N LEU A 130 1.72 -0.02 11.23
CA LEU A 130 0.57 0.65 10.60
C LEU A 130 -0.64 0.71 11.53
N SER A 131 -0.86 -0.36 12.29
CA SER A 131 -2.01 -0.47 13.19
C SER A 131 -2.00 0.55 14.32
N ARG A 132 -0.87 1.20 14.60
CA ARG A 132 -0.77 2.28 15.58
C ARG A 132 -1.42 3.58 15.10
N PHE A 133 -1.52 3.76 13.78
CA PHE A 133 -1.92 5.01 13.15
C PHE A 133 -3.24 4.90 12.41
N ILE A 134 -3.56 3.72 11.86
CA ILE A 134 -4.72 3.51 11.02
C ILE A 134 -5.14 2.03 11.06
N THR A 135 -6.36 1.74 10.66
CA THR A 135 -6.82 0.37 10.52
C THR A 135 -6.05 -0.32 9.40
N ALA A 136 -5.31 -1.37 9.76
CA ALA A 136 -4.55 -2.18 8.82
C ALA A 136 -4.81 -3.64 9.11
N GLU A 137 -4.96 -4.44 8.07
CA GLU A 137 -5.21 -5.87 8.19
C GLU A 137 -4.38 -6.63 7.15
N LEU A 138 -4.08 -7.88 7.46
CA LEU A 138 -3.52 -8.78 6.46
C LEU A 138 -4.53 -8.89 5.32
N TRP A 139 -4.05 -8.80 4.08
CA TRP A 139 -4.95 -8.83 2.92
C TRP A 139 -5.83 -10.08 2.89
N GLN A 140 -5.31 -11.22 3.38
CA GLN A 140 -6.05 -12.48 3.44
C GLN A 140 -7.30 -12.40 4.32
N ASN A 141 -7.28 -11.49 5.30
CA ASN A 141 -8.34 -11.36 6.31
C ASN A 141 -9.41 -10.34 5.93
N ILE A 142 -9.25 -9.66 4.80
CA ILE A 142 -10.22 -8.68 4.33
C ILE A 142 -11.20 -9.35 3.38
N ASP A 143 -12.45 -9.45 3.80
CA ASP A 143 -13.50 -10.05 2.98
C ASP A 143 -14.05 -9.04 1.98
N PRO A 144 -14.34 -9.46 0.74
CA PRO A 144 -15.06 -8.62 -0.21
C PRO A 144 -16.51 -8.48 0.24
N SER A 145 -16.98 -7.27 0.37
CA SER A 145 -18.36 -7.01 0.81
C SER A 145 -19.18 -6.35 -0.29
#